data_f4f04af2de6fadd5f590f74f64f1360e
#
_entry.id   f4f04af2de6fadd5f590f74f64f1360e
#
_cell.length_a   1.000
_cell.length_b   1.000
_cell.length_c   1.000
_cell.angle_alpha   90.00
_cell.angle_beta   90.00
_cell.angle_gamma   90.00
#
_symmetry.space_group_name_H-M   'P 1'
#
loop_
_entity.id
_entity.type
_entity.pdbx_description
1 polymer ?
#
loop_
_entity_poly.entity_id
_entity_poly.type
_entity_poly.pdbx_seq_one_letter_code
_entity_poly.pdbx_strand_id
1 'polypeptide(L)'
;VPETWAHRADLAESAVNERHAHKLWGLPKTNLAVVAWPPGPKDRFFWHWHYWWQAQYLDCQVDAATRRETKARRRRIADTLRGVQRRNRGKLLTNVHYDDKAWLALAWNRATHIGGIKRNRHLDDLEFDLLAGIDPVTGVLPWRGGETFYNVPSNATAALLFARTGRLDKAREIVDWIFDNLVREDGLLDDGIRMRMSGPEVVDKIYTYNQGTALGASLEIALALREDVGLAHDEQIDSFVYSERADASMFYITHIRAIVQAVALHLATPQGVLLSPPEESGEGDGGLFKGILARYLAEVALRLPEDSKENIATRKIAARLVMQSAESLWSHRLEVDGLPVFAAEWTQDAKLPHNYGLGPSSISEAVGLVRIDERDLSVQLSGWMLLEAAARVAAAQA
;
A
#
# COMPACT_ATOMS: atom_id res chain seq x y z
N VAL A 1 0.89 30.46 -11.38
CA VAL A 1 -0.24 29.51 -11.24
C VAL A 1 -0.03 28.80 -9.93
N PRO A 2 -1.02 28.79 -9.01
CA PRO A 2 -0.87 28.04 -7.75
C PRO A 2 -0.57 26.57 -8.08
N GLU A 3 0.41 26.02 -7.36
CA GLU A 3 0.83 24.64 -7.52
C GLU A 3 -0.29 23.68 -7.07
N THR A 4 -0.83 22.88 -7.97
CA THR A 4 -1.92 21.94 -7.67
C THR A 4 -1.37 20.64 -7.08
N TRP A 5 -2.19 19.90 -6.34
CA TRP A 5 -1.84 18.57 -5.85
C TRP A 5 -1.51 17.58 -6.97
N ALA A 6 -2.21 17.67 -8.09
CA ALA A 6 -1.90 16.89 -9.28
C ALA A 6 -0.50 17.19 -9.83
N HIS A 7 -0.07 18.47 -9.81
CA HIS A 7 1.27 18.86 -10.23
C HIS A 7 2.34 18.34 -9.23
N ARG A 8 2.08 18.42 -7.92
CA ARG A 8 2.98 17.87 -6.90
C ARG A 8 3.16 16.35 -7.08
N ALA A 9 2.07 15.63 -7.40
CA ALA A 9 2.13 14.21 -7.73
C ALA A 9 2.92 13.92 -9.02
N ASP A 10 2.78 14.76 -10.06
CA ASP A 10 3.59 14.66 -11.29
C ASP A 10 5.10 14.88 -11.00
N LEU A 11 5.45 15.79 -10.10
CA LEU A 11 6.85 16.01 -9.68
C LEU A 11 7.40 14.81 -8.90
N ALA A 12 6.61 14.20 -8.01
CA ALA A 12 7.01 12.99 -7.28
C ALA A 12 7.21 11.80 -8.23
N GLU A 13 6.30 11.59 -9.18
CA GLU A 13 6.44 10.59 -10.25
C GLU A 13 7.73 10.81 -11.04
N SER A 14 8.00 12.05 -11.43
CA SER A 14 9.20 12.40 -12.20
C SER A 14 10.48 12.14 -11.40
N ALA A 15 10.51 12.50 -10.11
CA ALA A 15 11.62 12.27 -9.23
C ALA A 15 11.96 10.78 -9.08
N VAL A 16 10.96 9.94 -8.82
CA VAL A 16 11.16 8.49 -8.71
C VAL A 16 11.61 7.89 -10.04
N ASN A 17 10.96 8.26 -11.14
CA ASN A 17 11.32 7.72 -12.45
C ASN A 17 12.71 8.15 -12.91
N GLU A 18 13.11 9.39 -12.67
CA GLU A 18 14.43 9.88 -13.08
C GLU A 18 15.57 9.24 -12.27
N ARG A 19 15.35 9.08 -10.96
CA ARG A 19 16.40 8.61 -10.04
C ARG A 19 16.47 7.10 -9.91
N HIS A 20 15.34 6.41 -10.04
CA HIS A 20 15.23 4.98 -9.73
C HIS A 20 14.91 4.10 -10.96
N ALA A 21 14.20 4.60 -11.98
CA ALA A 21 13.78 3.77 -13.10
C ALA A 21 14.95 3.36 -14.00
N HIS A 22 15.15 2.05 -14.16
CA HIS A 22 16.20 1.47 -15.01
C HIS A 22 15.67 0.27 -15.81
N LYS A 23 16.27 0.04 -16.97
CA LYS A 23 16.05 -1.21 -17.70
C LYS A 23 16.70 -2.36 -16.93
N LEU A 24 15.97 -3.46 -16.80
CA LEU A 24 16.54 -4.68 -16.24
C LEU A 24 17.68 -5.18 -17.12
N TRP A 25 18.91 -5.16 -16.63
CA TRP A 25 20.12 -5.61 -17.35
C TRP A 25 20.26 -5.07 -18.77
N GLY A 26 19.77 -3.87 -19.04
CA GLY A 26 19.75 -3.27 -20.37
C GLY A 26 18.70 -3.85 -21.34
N LEU A 27 17.90 -4.81 -20.93
CA LEU A 27 16.90 -5.46 -21.79
C LEU A 27 15.84 -4.45 -22.28
N PRO A 28 15.53 -4.42 -23.58
CA PRO A 28 14.53 -3.52 -24.12
C PRO A 28 13.13 -3.84 -23.58
N LYS A 29 12.29 -2.82 -23.51
CA LYS A 29 10.90 -2.93 -23.03
C LYS A 29 10.78 -3.55 -21.62
N THR A 30 11.76 -3.31 -20.76
CA THR A 30 11.74 -3.63 -19.33
C THR A 30 11.94 -2.37 -18.53
N ASN A 31 11.39 -2.35 -17.32
CA ASN A 31 11.57 -1.29 -16.34
C ASN A 31 11.47 -1.87 -14.93
N LEU A 32 12.39 -1.49 -14.06
CA LEU A 32 12.32 -1.72 -12.61
C LEU A 32 12.87 -0.49 -11.91
N ALA A 33 12.57 -0.33 -10.63
CA ALA A 33 13.16 0.73 -9.83
C ALA A 33 14.35 0.21 -9.02
N VAL A 34 15.51 0.86 -9.13
CA VAL A 34 16.66 0.59 -8.26
C VAL A 34 16.32 1.01 -6.83
N VAL A 35 16.74 0.22 -5.85
CA VAL A 35 16.28 0.36 -4.46
C VAL A 35 16.93 1.52 -3.72
N ALA A 36 18.05 2.07 -4.19
CA ALA A 36 18.74 3.19 -3.57
C ALA A 36 19.11 4.27 -4.58
N TRP A 37 19.19 5.51 -4.11
CA TRP A 37 19.70 6.65 -4.86
C TRP A 37 20.71 7.45 -4.02
N PRO A 38 21.95 7.68 -4.53
CA PRO A 38 22.52 7.10 -5.75
C PRO A 38 22.68 5.57 -5.65
N PRO A 39 22.45 4.83 -6.75
CA PRO A 39 22.54 3.37 -6.71
C PRO A 39 24.01 2.88 -6.68
N GLY A 40 24.26 1.86 -5.87
CA GLY A 40 25.48 1.07 -5.95
C GLY A 40 25.46 0.04 -7.10
N PRO A 41 26.59 -0.66 -7.37
CA PRO A 41 26.65 -1.67 -8.43
C PRO A 41 25.61 -2.79 -8.27
N LYS A 42 25.45 -3.30 -7.05
CA LYS A 42 24.47 -4.37 -6.76
C LYS A 42 23.03 -3.94 -7.02
N ASP A 43 22.71 -2.67 -6.77
CA ASP A 43 21.38 -2.10 -7.02
C ASP A 43 21.16 -1.98 -8.54
N ARG A 44 22.15 -1.48 -9.30
CA ARG A 44 22.06 -1.34 -10.77
C ARG A 44 21.89 -2.67 -11.49
N PHE A 45 22.44 -3.75 -10.95
CA PHE A 45 22.27 -5.11 -11.46
C PHE A 45 21.01 -5.81 -10.90
N PHE A 46 20.22 -5.14 -10.08
CA PHE A 46 19.04 -5.70 -9.43
C PHE A 46 19.32 -6.98 -8.62
N TRP A 47 20.50 -7.09 -8.01
CA TRP A 47 20.75 -8.13 -7.02
C TRP A 47 19.95 -7.87 -5.76
N HIS A 48 19.94 -6.61 -5.29
CA HIS A 48 19.00 -6.10 -4.30
C HIS A 48 17.88 -5.37 -5.07
N TRP A 49 16.70 -5.94 -5.13
CA TRP A 49 15.61 -5.36 -5.92
C TRP A 49 14.28 -5.29 -5.18
N HIS A 50 14.14 -6.04 -4.10
CA HIS A 50 12.96 -6.11 -3.23
C HIS A 50 11.66 -6.30 -4.02
N TYR A 51 11.21 -7.54 -4.12
CA TYR A 51 10.04 -7.96 -4.90
C TYR A 51 8.81 -7.08 -4.62
N TRP A 52 8.45 -6.87 -3.36
CA TRP A 52 7.27 -6.10 -3.03
C TRP A 52 7.44 -4.58 -3.17
N TRP A 53 8.66 -4.03 -3.13
CA TRP A 53 8.92 -2.63 -3.47
C TRP A 53 8.63 -2.37 -4.95
N GLN A 54 8.93 -3.33 -5.83
CA GLN A 54 8.57 -3.24 -7.25
C GLN A 54 7.06 -3.31 -7.45
N ALA A 55 6.35 -4.10 -6.62
CA ALA A 55 4.89 -4.12 -6.61
C ALA A 55 4.32 -2.75 -6.21
N GLN A 56 4.89 -2.09 -5.19
CA GLN A 56 4.48 -0.74 -4.79
C GLN A 56 4.84 0.31 -5.85
N TYR A 57 6.00 0.18 -6.51
CA TYR A 57 6.36 1.03 -7.65
C TYR A 57 5.37 0.89 -8.81
N LEU A 58 4.97 -0.33 -9.14
CA LEU A 58 3.90 -0.59 -10.10
C LEU A 58 2.59 0.08 -9.67
N ASP A 59 2.23 -0.03 -8.42
CA ASP A 59 0.99 0.51 -7.87
C ASP A 59 0.95 2.04 -7.91
N CYS A 60 2.09 2.71 -7.64
CA CYS A 60 2.24 4.15 -7.83
C CYS A 60 2.08 4.58 -9.31
N GLN A 61 2.61 3.79 -10.25
CA GLN A 61 2.42 4.03 -11.68
C GLN A 61 0.93 3.93 -12.08
N VAL A 62 0.22 2.96 -11.47
CA VAL A 62 -1.22 2.81 -11.66
C VAL A 62 -1.99 4.01 -11.09
N ASP A 63 -1.60 4.51 -9.90
CA ASP A 63 -2.18 5.72 -9.32
C ASP A 63 -2.04 6.91 -10.28
N ALA A 64 -0.84 7.15 -10.80
CA ALA A 64 -0.59 8.23 -11.75
C ALA A 64 -1.38 8.08 -13.06
N ALA A 65 -1.47 6.86 -13.59
CA ALA A 65 -2.23 6.57 -14.80
C ALA A 65 -3.75 6.73 -14.56
N THR A 66 -4.24 6.35 -13.39
CA THR A 66 -5.65 6.55 -13.00
C THR A 66 -5.99 8.03 -12.89
N ARG A 67 -5.09 8.85 -12.32
CA ARG A 67 -5.26 10.30 -12.26
C ARG A 67 -5.28 10.94 -13.64
N ARG A 68 -4.36 10.55 -14.53
CA ARG A 68 -4.27 11.01 -15.91
C ARG A 68 -3.60 9.96 -16.78
N GLU A 69 -4.40 9.22 -17.55
CA GLU A 69 -3.87 8.21 -18.45
C GLU A 69 -3.13 8.82 -19.63
N THR A 70 -1.91 8.37 -19.87
CA THR A 70 -1.09 8.74 -21.03
C THR A 70 -0.44 7.51 -21.67
N LYS A 71 -0.07 7.62 -22.95
CA LYS A 71 0.68 6.54 -23.64
C LYS A 71 2.00 6.21 -22.95
N ALA A 72 2.69 7.21 -22.39
CA ALA A 72 3.94 7.03 -21.67
C ALA A 72 3.74 6.22 -20.37
N ARG A 73 2.70 6.56 -19.56
CA ARG A 73 2.36 5.85 -18.34
C ARG A 73 1.94 4.41 -18.60
N ARG A 74 1.07 4.18 -19.59
CA ARG A 74 0.69 2.81 -20.02
C ARG A 74 1.91 1.97 -20.41
N ARG A 75 2.80 2.55 -21.22
CA ARG A 75 4.04 1.87 -21.62
C ARG A 75 4.92 1.53 -20.43
N ARG A 76 5.09 2.45 -19.49
CA ARG A 76 5.90 2.23 -18.30
C ARG A 76 5.33 1.09 -17.43
N ILE A 77 4.03 1.06 -17.22
CA ILE A 77 3.34 -0.04 -16.52
C ILE A 77 3.63 -1.38 -17.21
N ALA A 78 3.43 -1.45 -18.53
CA ALA A 78 3.69 -2.67 -19.30
C ALA A 78 5.17 -3.11 -19.21
N ASP A 79 6.11 -2.17 -19.28
CA ASP A 79 7.53 -2.43 -19.16
C ASP A 79 7.92 -2.87 -17.74
N THR A 80 7.26 -2.34 -16.71
CA THR A 80 7.48 -2.75 -15.31
C THR A 80 6.96 -4.17 -15.06
N LEU A 81 5.77 -4.50 -15.51
CA LEU A 81 5.23 -5.87 -15.45
C LEU A 81 6.17 -6.87 -16.12
N ARG A 82 6.68 -6.51 -17.30
CA ARG A 82 7.65 -7.34 -18.03
C ARG A 82 8.99 -7.43 -17.31
N GLY A 83 9.45 -6.35 -16.68
CA GLY A 83 10.65 -6.31 -15.84
C GLY A 83 10.55 -7.28 -14.68
N VAL A 84 9.44 -7.26 -13.94
CA VAL A 84 9.18 -8.17 -12.81
C VAL A 84 9.17 -9.63 -13.27
N GLN A 85 8.47 -9.94 -14.37
CA GLN A 85 8.45 -11.30 -14.94
C GLN A 85 9.84 -11.78 -15.33
N ARG A 86 10.60 -10.95 -16.04
CA ARG A 86 11.96 -11.28 -16.51
C ARG A 86 12.95 -11.45 -15.35
N ARG A 87 12.87 -10.59 -14.32
CA ARG A 87 13.73 -10.70 -13.13
C ARG A 87 13.53 -12.03 -12.42
N ASN A 88 12.29 -12.52 -12.36
CA ASN A 88 11.95 -13.82 -11.77
C ASN A 88 12.05 -14.99 -12.78
N ARG A 89 12.53 -14.77 -14.00
CA ARG A 89 12.58 -15.81 -15.05
C ARG A 89 11.21 -16.49 -15.25
N GLY A 90 10.11 -15.74 -15.13
CA GLY A 90 8.74 -16.25 -15.20
C GLY A 90 8.26 -17.05 -13.98
N LYS A 91 9.09 -17.18 -12.94
CA LYS A 91 8.79 -17.99 -11.73
C LYS A 91 8.34 -17.12 -10.56
N LEU A 92 7.25 -16.37 -10.71
CA LEU A 92 6.74 -15.44 -9.69
C LEU A 92 6.34 -16.13 -8.39
N LEU A 93 5.91 -17.38 -8.46
CA LEU A 93 5.43 -18.17 -7.33
C LEU A 93 6.55 -18.75 -6.46
N THR A 94 7.80 -18.66 -6.89
CA THR A 94 8.95 -19.15 -6.09
C THR A 94 9.25 -18.27 -4.88
N ASN A 95 8.69 -17.07 -4.82
CA ASN A 95 8.71 -16.26 -3.61
C ASN A 95 7.86 -16.97 -2.53
N VAL A 96 8.51 -17.25 -1.41
CA VAL A 96 7.88 -18.00 -0.30
C VAL A 96 6.96 -17.14 0.58
N HIS A 97 7.04 -15.81 0.45
CA HIS A 97 6.25 -14.87 1.22
C HIS A 97 4.91 -14.58 0.53
N TYR A 98 3.83 -14.84 1.23
CA TYR A 98 2.49 -14.64 0.68
C TYR A 98 2.09 -13.17 0.58
N ASP A 99 2.57 -12.31 1.50
CA ASP A 99 2.37 -10.87 1.41
C ASP A 99 3.01 -10.27 0.16
N ASP A 100 4.24 -10.64 -0.17
CA ASP A 100 4.92 -10.18 -1.39
C ASP A 100 4.11 -10.52 -2.65
N LYS A 101 3.63 -11.76 -2.75
CA LYS A 101 2.80 -12.23 -3.88
C LYS A 101 1.45 -11.51 -3.90
N ALA A 102 0.85 -11.27 -2.74
CA ALA A 102 -0.42 -10.54 -2.63
C ALA A 102 -0.26 -9.07 -3.08
N TRP A 103 0.82 -8.40 -2.68
CA TRP A 103 1.11 -7.04 -3.14
C TRP A 103 1.26 -6.95 -4.66
N LEU A 104 2.01 -7.88 -5.26
CA LEU A 104 2.18 -7.89 -6.72
C LEU A 104 0.85 -8.19 -7.42
N ALA A 105 0.09 -9.18 -6.96
CA ALA A 105 -1.20 -9.52 -7.55
C ALA A 105 -2.20 -8.36 -7.46
N LEU A 106 -2.22 -7.65 -6.32
CA LEU A 106 -3.09 -6.49 -6.11
C LEU A 106 -2.74 -5.33 -7.06
N ALA A 107 -1.46 -4.98 -7.17
CA ALA A 107 -1.00 -3.94 -8.09
C ALA A 107 -1.25 -4.32 -9.56
N TRP A 108 -1.01 -5.58 -9.90
CA TRP A 108 -1.27 -6.08 -11.27
C TRP A 108 -2.76 -6.08 -11.61
N ASN A 109 -3.63 -6.52 -10.67
CA ASN A 109 -5.07 -6.45 -10.85
C ASN A 109 -5.53 -5.01 -11.12
N ARG A 110 -5.05 -4.04 -10.34
CA ARG A 110 -5.33 -2.62 -10.59
C ARG A 110 -4.83 -2.16 -11.97
N ALA A 111 -3.65 -2.61 -12.38
CA ALA A 111 -3.10 -2.28 -13.70
C ALA A 111 -3.99 -2.75 -14.86
N THR A 112 -4.76 -3.82 -14.68
CA THR A 112 -5.68 -4.31 -15.74
C THR A 112 -6.82 -3.36 -16.07
N HIS A 113 -7.06 -2.35 -15.23
CA HIS A 113 -8.03 -1.28 -15.50
C HIS A 113 -7.44 -0.13 -16.33
N ILE A 114 -6.13 -0.14 -16.58
CA ILE A 114 -5.44 0.82 -17.44
C ILE A 114 -5.47 0.32 -18.89
N GLY A 115 -5.77 1.21 -19.82
CA GLY A 115 -5.93 0.87 -21.23
C GLY A 115 -4.76 0.07 -21.82
N GLY A 116 -5.07 -1.06 -22.46
CA GLY A 116 -4.08 -1.94 -23.08
C GLY A 116 -3.36 -2.93 -22.17
N ILE A 117 -3.56 -2.86 -20.84
CA ILE A 117 -3.06 -3.86 -19.90
C ILE A 117 -4.16 -4.90 -19.67
N LYS A 118 -3.85 -6.16 -19.98
CA LYS A 118 -4.83 -7.25 -19.86
C LYS A 118 -4.46 -8.18 -18.73
N ARG A 119 -5.49 -8.74 -18.08
CA ARG A 119 -5.32 -9.90 -17.21
C ARG A 119 -4.69 -11.06 -17.99
N ASN A 120 -3.78 -11.77 -17.37
CA ASN A 120 -3.06 -12.87 -17.99
C ASN A 120 -2.78 -14.00 -16.98
N ARG A 121 -2.23 -15.10 -17.49
CA ARG A 121 -1.92 -16.29 -16.68
C ARG A 121 -1.09 -15.99 -15.43
N HIS A 122 -0.16 -15.06 -15.47
CA HIS A 122 0.69 -14.78 -14.31
C HIS A 122 -0.12 -14.19 -13.14
N LEU A 123 -1.10 -13.33 -13.44
CA LEU A 123 -2.00 -12.82 -12.41
C LEU A 123 -2.94 -13.92 -11.90
N ASP A 124 -3.43 -14.78 -12.79
CA ASP A 124 -4.28 -15.91 -12.41
C ASP A 124 -3.51 -16.91 -11.52
N ASP A 125 -2.26 -17.21 -11.87
CA ASP A 125 -1.38 -18.09 -11.09
C ASP A 125 -1.10 -17.51 -9.69
N LEU A 126 -0.84 -16.20 -9.57
CA LEU A 126 -0.65 -15.53 -8.28
C LEU A 126 -1.91 -15.62 -7.40
N GLU A 127 -3.08 -15.32 -7.97
CA GLU A 127 -4.35 -15.39 -7.24
C GLU A 127 -4.66 -16.83 -6.79
N PHE A 128 -4.42 -17.81 -7.67
CA PHE A 128 -4.60 -19.22 -7.34
C PHE A 128 -3.64 -19.68 -6.24
N ASP A 129 -2.38 -19.27 -6.29
CA ASP A 129 -1.37 -19.62 -5.28
C ASP A 129 -1.73 -19.04 -3.89
N LEU A 130 -2.26 -17.82 -3.84
CA LEU A 130 -2.78 -17.24 -2.60
C LEU A 130 -3.96 -18.05 -2.04
N LEU A 131 -4.90 -18.45 -2.89
CA LEU A 131 -6.03 -19.31 -2.46
C LEU A 131 -5.56 -20.67 -1.95
N ALA A 132 -4.62 -21.29 -2.66
CA ALA A 132 -4.06 -22.60 -2.28
C ALA A 132 -3.19 -22.52 -1.02
N GLY A 133 -2.65 -21.36 -0.71
CA GLY A 133 -1.83 -21.11 0.48
C GLY A 133 -2.62 -20.91 1.78
N ILE A 134 -3.95 -20.75 1.71
CA ILE A 134 -4.80 -20.65 2.90
C ILE A 134 -4.70 -21.93 3.70
N ASP A 135 -4.29 -21.81 4.96
CA ASP A 135 -4.21 -22.94 5.89
C ASP A 135 -5.62 -23.44 6.22
N PRO A 136 -5.95 -24.69 5.96
CA PRO A 136 -7.29 -25.23 6.21
C PRO A 136 -7.68 -25.28 7.68
N VAL A 137 -6.72 -25.21 8.61
CA VAL A 137 -6.97 -25.22 10.05
C VAL A 137 -7.35 -23.82 10.56
N THR A 138 -6.62 -22.82 10.15
CA THR A 138 -6.85 -21.43 10.58
C THR A 138 -7.79 -20.65 9.67
N GLY A 139 -7.95 -21.06 8.40
CA GLY A 139 -8.72 -20.37 7.39
C GLY A 139 -8.04 -19.13 6.80
N VAL A 140 -6.77 -18.88 7.15
CA VAL A 140 -6.01 -17.69 6.74
C VAL A 140 -4.62 -18.05 6.23
N LEU A 141 -3.95 -17.08 5.59
CA LEU A 141 -2.61 -17.23 5.04
C LEU A 141 -1.53 -17.13 6.12
N PRO A 142 -0.56 -18.05 6.16
CA PRO A 142 0.68 -17.79 6.90
C PRO A 142 1.47 -16.68 6.21
N TRP A 143 2.38 -16.03 6.94
CA TRP A 143 3.29 -15.05 6.35
C TRP A 143 4.17 -15.66 5.26
N ARG A 144 4.63 -16.88 5.52
CA ARG A 144 5.52 -17.62 4.63
C ARG A 144 5.15 -19.10 4.60
N GLY A 145 5.28 -19.72 3.44
CA GLY A 145 5.02 -21.15 3.29
C GLY A 145 5.83 -21.99 4.27
N GLY A 146 5.15 -22.88 4.98
CA GLY A 146 5.74 -23.77 6.00
C GLY A 146 5.91 -23.14 7.39
N GLU A 147 5.47 -21.89 7.59
CA GLU A 147 5.47 -21.24 8.92
C GLU A 147 4.07 -21.21 9.53
N THR A 148 4.04 -20.98 10.84
CA THR A 148 2.81 -20.87 11.63
C THR A 148 2.61 -19.46 12.19
N PHE A 149 3.07 -18.45 11.45
CA PHE A 149 2.86 -17.05 11.71
C PHE A 149 1.85 -16.47 10.71
N TYR A 150 0.71 -16.03 11.22
CA TYR A 150 -0.43 -15.51 10.47
C TYR A 150 -0.56 -14.02 10.74
N ASN A 151 -0.30 -13.20 9.75
CA ASN A 151 -0.16 -11.75 9.92
C ASN A 151 -1.14 -10.95 9.04
N VAL A 152 -1.37 -9.70 9.44
CA VAL A 152 -2.25 -8.78 8.71
C VAL A 152 -1.77 -8.54 7.28
N PRO A 153 -0.47 -8.29 7.00
CA PRO A 153 -0.03 -7.98 5.63
C PRO A 153 -0.38 -9.07 4.62
N SER A 154 -0.13 -10.33 4.93
CA SER A 154 -0.48 -11.45 4.04
C SER A 154 -2.00 -11.56 3.85
N ASN A 155 -2.74 -11.39 4.91
CA ASN A 155 -4.17 -11.66 4.96
C ASN A 155 -5.02 -10.49 4.45
N ALA A 156 -4.84 -9.28 4.97
CA ALA A 156 -5.62 -8.12 4.52
C ALA A 156 -5.36 -7.78 3.05
N THR A 157 -4.11 -7.90 2.58
CA THR A 157 -3.77 -7.65 1.18
C THR A 157 -4.41 -8.69 0.25
N ALA A 158 -4.38 -9.98 0.62
CA ALA A 158 -5.05 -11.03 -0.13
C ALA A 158 -6.58 -10.86 -0.12
N ALA A 159 -7.16 -10.54 1.04
CA ALA A 159 -8.60 -10.28 1.16
C ALA A 159 -9.05 -9.12 0.29
N LEU A 160 -8.27 -8.05 0.22
CA LEU A 160 -8.52 -6.90 -0.65
C LEU A 160 -8.54 -7.33 -2.14
N LEU A 161 -7.58 -8.14 -2.57
CA LEU A 161 -7.57 -8.72 -3.92
C LEU A 161 -8.82 -9.59 -4.15
N PHE A 162 -9.13 -10.49 -3.22
CA PHE A 162 -10.26 -11.41 -3.34
C PHE A 162 -11.61 -10.67 -3.43
N ALA A 163 -11.80 -9.62 -2.63
CA ALA A 163 -12.98 -8.79 -2.72
C ALA A 163 -13.12 -8.13 -4.11
N ARG A 164 -12.02 -7.67 -4.70
CA ARG A 164 -11.98 -7.05 -6.04
C ARG A 164 -12.12 -8.04 -7.20
N THR A 165 -11.86 -9.32 -6.96
CA THR A 165 -11.91 -10.37 -7.99
C THR A 165 -13.12 -11.29 -7.85
N GLY A 166 -14.12 -10.89 -7.08
CA GLY A 166 -15.39 -11.61 -6.96
C GLY A 166 -15.36 -12.81 -5.98
N ARG A 167 -14.33 -12.91 -5.14
CA ARG A 167 -14.21 -13.96 -4.11
C ARG A 167 -14.58 -13.40 -2.72
N LEU A 168 -15.79 -12.83 -2.66
CA LEU A 168 -16.25 -12.08 -1.49
C LEU A 168 -16.26 -12.92 -0.22
N ASP A 169 -16.69 -14.18 -0.30
CA ASP A 169 -16.76 -15.07 0.87
C ASP A 169 -15.38 -15.31 1.48
N LYS A 170 -14.36 -15.55 0.65
CA LYS A 170 -12.97 -15.69 1.12
C LYS A 170 -12.42 -14.41 1.72
N ALA A 171 -12.72 -13.28 1.12
CA ALA A 171 -12.33 -11.98 1.66
C ALA A 171 -12.94 -11.75 3.05
N ARG A 172 -14.21 -12.08 3.23
CA ARG A 172 -14.92 -11.98 4.50
C ARG A 172 -14.33 -12.90 5.56
N GLU A 173 -14.16 -14.20 5.26
CA GLU A 173 -13.56 -15.17 6.20
C GLU A 173 -12.22 -14.68 6.75
N ILE A 174 -11.37 -14.10 5.88
CA ILE A 174 -10.05 -13.60 6.27
C ILE A 174 -10.16 -12.34 7.13
N VAL A 175 -10.98 -11.38 6.73
CA VAL A 175 -11.12 -10.10 7.45
C VAL A 175 -11.81 -10.32 8.80
N ASP A 176 -12.80 -11.19 8.86
CA ASP A 176 -13.45 -11.58 10.11
C ASP A 176 -12.43 -12.18 11.09
N TRP A 177 -11.55 -13.07 10.60
CA TRP A 177 -10.46 -13.61 11.42
C TRP A 177 -9.53 -12.52 11.97
N ILE A 178 -9.18 -11.50 11.15
CA ILE A 178 -8.36 -10.38 11.60
C ILE A 178 -9.06 -9.63 12.74
N PHE A 179 -10.33 -9.32 12.60
CA PHE A 179 -11.09 -8.57 13.61
C PHE A 179 -11.38 -9.38 14.87
N ASP A 180 -11.56 -10.69 14.74
CA ASP A 180 -11.77 -11.58 15.89
C ASP A 180 -10.51 -11.78 16.74
N ASN A 181 -9.31 -11.61 16.15
CA ASN A 181 -8.07 -12.03 16.80
C ASN A 181 -7.05 -10.90 17.03
N LEU A 182 -7.09 -9.79 16.29
CA LEU A 182 -5.99 -8.84 16.25
C LEU A 182 -6.36 -7.40 16.64
N VAL A 183 -7.62 -7.15 16.98
CA VAL A 183 -8.05 -5.81 17.44
C VAL A 183 -7.57 -5.57 18.87
N ARG A 184 -6.87 -4.47 19.07
CA ARG A 184 -6.34 -4.01 20.36
C ARG A 184 -7.39 -3.19 21.11
N GLU A 185 -7.14 -2.97 22.40
CA GLU A 185 -7.99 -2.10 23.23
C GLU A 185 -8.02 -0.64 22.74
N ASP A 186 -6.93 -0.16 22.12
CA ASP A 186 -6.83 1.17 21.55
C ASP A 186 -7.50 1.29 20.15
N GLY A 187 -8.05 0.20 19.63
CA GLY A 187 -8.74 0.13 18.33
C GLY A 187 -7.82 -0.06 17.13
N LEU A 188 -6.50 -0.11 17.33
CA LEU A 188 -5.54 -0.48 16.29
C LEU A 188 -5.44 -2.01 16.16
N LEU A 189 -4.72 -2.47 15.15
CA LEU A 189 -4.47 -3.89 14.90
C LEU A 189 -3.03 -4.26 15.27
N ASP A 190 -2.88 -5.39 15.97
CA ASP A 190 -1.62 -6.09 16.11
C ASP A 190 -1.16 -6.70 14.78
N ASP A 191 0.12 -7.01 14.64
CA ASP A 191 0.68 -7.53 13.39
C ASP A 191 0.18 -8.93 13.05
N GLY A 192 0.10 -9.83 14.03
CA GLY A 192 -0.34 -11.20 13.77
C GLY A 192 -0.27 -12.12 14.98
N ILE A 193 -0.51 -13.41 14.71
CA ILE A 193 -0.43 -14.49 15.68
C ILE A 193 0.57 -15.54 15.21
N ARG A 194 1.46 -15.92 16.10
CA ARG A 194 2.35 -17.05 15.93
C ARG A 194 1.83 -18.25 16.71
N MET A 195 1.57 -19.35 16.02
CA MET A 195 1.18 -20.58 16.68
C MET A 195 2.43 -21.31 17.15
N ARG A 196 2.57 -21.46 18.46
CA ARG A 196 3.66 -22.21 19.11
C ARG A 196 3.13 -23.49 19.72
N MET A 197 4.02 -24.39 20.13
CA MET A 197 3.62 -25.60 20.86
C MET A 197 2.94 -25.27 22.20
N SER A 198 3.25 -24.11 22.77
CA SER A 198 2.62 -23.59 24.02
C SER A 198 1.26 -22.92 23.81
N GLY A 199 0.80 -22.80 22.54
CA GLY A 199 -0.41 -22.10 22.16
C GLY A 199 -0.15 -20.85 21.31
N PRO A 200 -1.20 -20.08 21.00
CA PRO A 200 -1.09 -18.86 20.20
C PRO A 200 -0.36 -17.75 20.96
N GLU A 201 0.53 -17.05 20.26
CA GLU A 201 1.28 -15.89 20.76
C GLU A 201 0.98 -14.70 19.84
N VAL A 202 0.35 -13.66 20.38
CA VAL A 202 0.10 -12.41 19.64
C VAL A 202 1.43 -11.67 19.47
N VAL A 203 1.72 -11.26 18.24
CA VAL A 203 2.84 -10.36 17.92
C VAL A 203 2.31 -8.94 18.00
N ASP A 204 2.47 -8.33 19.18
CA ASP A 204 1.94 -7.01 19.56
C ASP A 204 2.74 -5.84 18.95
N LYS A 205 2.93 -5.88 17.64
CA LYS A 205 3.56 -4.83 16.83
C LYS A 205 2.51 -4.04 16.11
N ILE A 206 2.63 -2.73 16.13
CA ILE A 206 1.76 -1.81 15.39
C ILE A 206 2.51 -1.36 14.16
N TYR A 207 1.91 -1.60 12.99
CA TYR A 207 2.41 -1.08 11.72
C TYR A 207 1.30 -0.29 11.01
N THR A 208 1.66 0.85 10.44
CA THR A 208 0.69 1.75 9.78
C THR A 208 0.05 1.07 8.57
N TYR A 209 0.79 0.30 7.79
CA TYR A 209 0.23 -0.37 6.61
C TYR A 209 -0.76 -1.49 6.94
N ASN A 210 -0.68 -2.10 8.13
CA ASN A 210 -1.66 -3.06 8.61
C ASN A 210 -3.04 -2.41 8.77
N GLN A 211 -3.08 -1.22 9.35
CA GLN A 211 -4.30 -0.43 9.48
C GLN A 211 -4.85 -0.08 8.10
N GLY A 212 -3.98 0.36 7.19
CA GLY A 212 -4.34 0.72 5.82
C GLY A 212 -4.94 -0.44 5.03
N THR A 213 -4.31 -1.60 5.01
CA THR A 213 -4.80 -2.77 4.26
C THR A 213 -6.11 -3.31 4.81
N ALA A 214 -6.28 -3.31 6.13
CA ALA A 214 -7.54 -3.69 6.77
C ALA A 214 -8.67 -2.71 6.41
N LEU A 215 -8.39 -1.39 6.37
CA LEU A 215 -9.35 -0.39 5.87
C LEU A 215 -9.76 -0.68 4.42
N GLY A 216 -8.77 -0.92 3.55
CA GLY A 216 -9.02 -1.20 2.14
C GLY A 216 -9.86 -2.46 1.93
N ALA A 217 -9.51 -3.57 2.59
CA ALA A 217 -10.23 -4.82 2.50
C ALA A 217 -11.67 -4.70 3.02
N SER A 218 -11.84 -4.07 4.19
CA SER A 218 -13.16 -3.85 4.79
C SER A 218 -14.05 -2.97 3.92
N LEU A 219 -13.47 -1.93 3.29
CA LEU A 219 -14.22 -1.04 2.41
C LEU A 219 -14.70 -1.77 1.15
N GLU A 220 -13.85 -2.54 0.49
CA GLU A 220 -14.24 -3.30 -0.70
C GLU A 220 -15.34 -4.34 -0.37
N ILE A 221 -15.21 -5.03 0.76
CA ILE A 221 -16.23 -5.98 1.22
C ILE A 221 -17.56 -5.26 1.49
N ALA A 222 -17.53 -4.15 2.24
CA ALA A 222 -18.73 -3.40 2.57
C ALA A 222 -19.45 -2.88 1.32
N LEU A 223 -18.71 -2.40 0.33
CA LEU A 223 -19.27 -1.91 -0.93
C LEU A 223 -19.83 -3.04 -1.79
N ALA A 224 -19.12 -4.17 -1.92
CA ALA A 224 -19.59 -5.33 -2.66
C ALA A 224 -20.90 -5.89 -2.07
N LEU A 225 -21.01 -5.97 -0.74
CA LEU A 225 -22.26 -6.39 -0.08
C LEU A 225 -23.43 -5.46 -0.39
N ARG A 226 -23.17 -4.16 -0.59
CA ARG A 226 -24.22 -3.16 -0.91
C ARG A 226 -24.56 -3.16 -2.41
N GLU A 227 -23.63 -3.38 -3.31
CA GLU A 227 -23.90 -3.51 -4.74
C GLU A 227 -24.81 -4.69 -5.02
N ASP A 228 -24.56 -5.83 -4.41
CA ASP A 228 -25.41 -7.00 -4.49
C ASP A 228 -26.84 -6.72 -3.98
N VAL A 229 -26.97 -5.89 -2.96
CA VAL A 229 -28.29 -5.44 -2.44
C VAL A 229 -28.99 -4.50 -3.43
N GLY A 230 -28.25 -3.60 -4.08
CA GLY A 230 -28.80 -2.68 -5.09
C GLY A 230 -29.34 -3.38 -6.33
N LEU A 231 -28.63 -4.40 -6.82
CA LEU A 231 -29.07 -5.25 -7.94
C LEU A 231 -30.29 -6.09 -7.57
N ALA A 232 -30.42 -6.45 -6.29
CA ALA A 232 -31.53 -7.22 -5.76
C ALA A 232 -32.87 -6.45 -5.69
N HIS A 233 -32.82 -5.12 -5.73
CA HIS A 233 -34.05 -4.31 -5.77
C HIS A 233 -34.83 -4.44 -7.11
N ASP A 234 -34.12 -4.83 -8.18
CA ASP A 234 -34.75 -5.05 -9.50
C ASP A 234 -35.29 -6.49 -9.68
N GLU A 235 -34.82 -7.45 -8.89
CA GLU A 235 -35.32 -8.82 -8.88
C GLU A 235 -35.92 -9.12 -7.49
N GLN A 236 -37.08 -9.75 -7.41
CA GLN A 236 -37.78 -10.11 -6.16
C GLN A 236 -36.89 -10.93 -5.20
N ILE A 237 -35.93 -10.28 -4.53
CA ILE A 237 -35.12 -10.93 -3.51
C ILE A 237 -35.85 -10.86 -2.16
N ASP A 238 -35.77 -11.98 -1.44
CA ASP A 238 -36.30 -12.16 -0.11
C ASP A 238 -35.77 -11.05 0.82
N SER A 239 -36.67 -10.36 1.48
CA SER A 239 -36.37 -9.27 2.42
C SER A 239 -35.41 -9.69 3.55
N PHE A 240 -35.30 -10.97 3.85
CA PHE A 240 -34.35 -11.53 4.80
C PHE A 240 -32.90 -11.46 4.31
N VAL A 241 -32.65 -11.84 3.06
CA VAL A 241 -31.30 -11.77 2.45
C VAL A 241 -30.83 -10.33 2.33
N TYR A 242 -31.75 -9.41 2.03
CA TYR A 242 -31.46 -7.97 2.02
C TYR A 242 -30.99 -7.47 3.39
N SER A 243 -31.72 -7.81 4.46
CA SER A 243 -31.38 -7.39 5.83
C SER A 243 -30.04 -7.97 6.28
N GLU A 244 -29.78 -9.25 6.02
CA GLU A 244 -28.54 -9.92 6.39
C GLU A 244 -27.31 -9.27 5.74
N ARG A 245 -27.39 -8.93 4.46
CA ARG A 245 -26.28 -8.27 3.72
C ARG A 245 -26.07 -6.83 4.18
N ALA A 246 -27.11 -6.10 4.46
CA ALA A 246 -27.02 -4.75 5.00
C ALA A 246 -26.35 -4.76 6.39
N ASP A 247 -26.74 -5.69 7.26
CA ASP A 247 -26.14 -5.87 8.59
C ASP A 247 -24.67 -6.30 8.48
N ALA A 248 -24.33 -7.21 7.56
CA ALA A 248 -22.96 -7.61 7.29
C ALA A 248 -22.11 -6.44 6.78
N SER A 249 -22.63 -5.59 5.87
CA SER A 249 -21.95 -4.38 5.43
C SER A 249 -21.67 -3.43 6.60
N MET A 250 -22.63 -3.24 7.51
CA MET A 250 -22.47 -2.40 8.68
C MET A 250 -21.41 -2.89 9.65
N PHE A 251 -21.19 -4.19 9.74
CA PHE A 251 -20.09 -4.77 10.52
C PHE A 251 -18.73 -4.21 10.06
N TYR A 252 -18.46 -4.28 8.77
CA TYR A 252 -17.19 -3.75 8.21
C TYR A 252 -17.11 -2.23 8.31
N ILE A 253 -18.19 -1.50 8.07
CA ILE A 253 -18.24 -0.04 8.22
C ILE A 253 -17.92 0.37 9.66
N THR A 254 -18.43 -0.35 10.65
CA THR A 254 -18.14 -0.08 12.07
C THR A 254 -16.64 -0.24 12.37
N HIS A 255 -16.01 -1.28 11.84
CA HIS A 255 -14.56 -1.46 11.98
C HIS A 255 -13.76 -0.36 11.25
N ILE A 256 -14.19 0.06 10.06
CA ILE A 256 -13.57 1.19 9.35
C ILE A 256 -13.59 2.45 10.22
N ARG A 257 -14.74 2.79 10.80
CA ARG A 257 -14.87 3.94 11.69
C ARG A 257 -13.92 3.86 12.88
N ALA A 258 -13.87 2.70 13.53
CA ALA A 258 -13.00 2.46 14.69
C ALA A 258 -11.51 2.61 14.33
N ILE A 259 -11.06 2.01 13.23
CA ILE A 259 -9.66 2.09 12.80
C ILE A 259 -9.29 3.53 12.40
N VAL A 260 -10.12 4.24 11.65
CA VAL A 260 -9.85 5.64 11.27
C VAL A 260 -9.71 6.52 12.51
N GLN A 261 -10.57 6.33 13.50
CA GLN A 261 -10.51 7.07 14.75
C GLN A 261 -9.26 6.71 15.57
N ALA A 262 -8.91 5.43 15.67
CA ALA A 262 -7.71 4.97 16.36
C ALA A 262 -6.43 5.51 15.69
N VAL A 263 -6.36 5.50 14.36
CA VAL A 263 -5.26 6.10 13.60
C VAL A 263 -5.14 7.59 13.91
N ALA A 264 -6.24 8.34 13.91
CA ALA A 264 -6.22 9.77 14.20
C ALA A 264 -5.77 10.08 15.64
N LEU A 265 -6.07 9.20 16.59
CA LEU A 265 -5.71 9.38 18.00
C LEU A 265 -4.28 8.93 18.32
N HIS A 266 -3.82 7.84 17.73
CA HIS A 266 -2.59 7.16 18.17
C HIS A 266 -1.46 7.20 17.13
N LEU A 267 -1.76 7.40 15.84
CA LEU A 267 -0.80 7.38 14.74
C LEU A 267 -0.75 8.71 13.96
N ALA A 268 -1.16 9.79 14.58
CA ALA A 268 -1.10 11.11 13.96
C ALA A 268 -0.81 12.20 15.00
N THR A 269 -0.27 13.33 14.53
CA THR A 269 -0.17 14.54 15.33
C THR A 269 -1.55 15.15 15.61
N PRO A 270 -1.70 16.06 16.60
CA PRO A 270 -2.96 16.78 16.80
C PRO A 270 -3.45 17.54 15.56
N GLN A 271 -2.54 17.94 14.66
CA GLN A 271 -2.84 18.59 13.40
C GLN A 271 -3.35 17.59 12.34
N GLY A 272 -3.08 16.31 12.51
CA GLY A 272 -3.51 15.24 11.60
C GLY A 272 -2.42 14.75 10.63
N VAL A 273 -1.14 14.97 10.94
CA VAL A 273 -0.02 14.39 10.18
C VAL A 273 0.26 13.00 10.68
N LEU A 274 0.27 12.02 9.79
CA LEU A 274 0.55 10.62 10.12
C LEU A 274 1.99 10.45 10.64
N LEU A 275 2.14 9.64 11.67
CA LEU A 275 3.40 9.30 12.34
C LEU A 275 3.68 7.80 12.23
N SER A 276 4.95 7.44 12.20
CA SER A 276 5.37 6.04 12.40
C SER A 276 5.33 5.69 13.87
N PRO A 277 4.76 4.54 14.26
CA PRO A 277 4.89 4.02 15.61
C PRO A 277 6.34 3.61 15.91
N PRO A 278 6.73 3.51 17.20
CA PRO A 278 8.12 3.21 17.58
C PRO A 278 8.69 1.92 17.00
N GLU A 279 7.83 0.93 16.74
CA GLU A 279 8.21 -0.37 16.17
C GLU A 279 8.47 -0.32 14.68
N GLU A 280 7.96 0.72 14.00
CA GLU A 280 8.10 0.91 12.57
C GLU A 280 9.39 1.66 12.26
N SER A 281 10.30 0.99 11.58
CA SER A 281 11.47 1.68 11.03
C SER A 281 11.04 2.61 9.90
N GLY A 282 11.51 3.85 9.91
CA GLY A 282 11.29 4.82 8.83
C GLY A 282 12.05 4.51 7.55
N GLU A 283 12.81 3.43 7.52
CA GLU A 283 13.70 3.00 6.43
C GLU A 283 13.39 1.58 5.97
N GLY A 284 13.99 1.13 4.89
CA GLY A 284 13.77 -0.20 4.37
C GLY A 284 12.28 -0.44 4.07
N ASP A 285 11.76 -1.56 4.50
CA ASP A 285 10.34 -1.92 4.32
C ASP A 285 9.41 -0.92 5.03
N GLY A 286 9.80 -0.45 6.20
CA GLY A 286 9.04 0.54 6.98
C GLY A 286 8.83 1.86 6.25
N GLY A 287 9.73 2.21 5.33
CA GLY A 287 9.59 3.41 4.49
C GLY A 287 8.31 3.44 3.65
N LEU A 288 7.75 2.27 3.31
CA LEU A 288 6.50 2.15 2.52
C LEU A 288 5.21 2.25 3.36
N PHE A 289 5.28 1.97 4.65
CA PHE A 289 4.10 1.64 5.46
C PHE A 289 3.10 2.80 5.56
N LYS A 290 3.55 4.02 5.88
CA LYS A 290 2.65 5.18 5.97
C LYS A 290 2.02 5.56 4.63
N GLY A 291 2.74 5.41 3.52
CA GLY A 291 2.20 5.68 2.19
C GLY A 291 1.04 4.74 1.85
N ILE A 292 1.15 3.47 2.23
CA ILE A 292 0.08 2.49 2.06
C ILE A 292 -1.14 2.87 2.92
N LEU A 293 -0.94 3.27 4.19
CA LEU A 293 -2.03 3.77 5.02
C LEU A 293 -2.72 4.97 4.39
N ALA A 294 -1.96 5.93 3.89
CA ALA A 294 -2.51 7.13 3.24
C ALA A 294 -3.34 6.79 2.00
N ARG A 295 -2.91 5.81 1.19
CA ARG A 295 -3.69 5.32 0.04
C ARG A 295 -5.08 4.85 0.46
N TYR A 296 -5.19 4.03 1.49
CA TYR A 296 -6.46 3.47 1.92
C TYR A 296 -7.30 4.45 2.75
N LEU A 297 -6.69 5.39 3.45
CA LEU A 297 -7.42 6.53 4.04
C LEU A 297 -8.08 7.38 2.94
N ALA A 298 -7.40 7.59 1.80
CA ALA A 298 -8.02 8.28 0.67
C ALA A 298 -9.20 7.48 0.08
N GLU A 299 -9.08 6.14 -0.02
CA GLU A 299 -10.21 5.30 -0.44
C GLU A 299 -11.41 5.45 0.51
N VAL A 300 -11.18 5.45 1.83
CA VAL A 300 -12.24 5.70 2.82
C VAL A 300 -12.85 7.09 2.65
N ALA A 301 -12.02 8.12 2.52
CA ALA A 301 -12.47 9.50 2.32
C ALA A 301 -13.35 9.67 1.07
N LEU A 302 -13.07 8.89 0.02
CA LEU A 302 -13.74 9.03 -1.28
C LEU A 302 -14.93 8.09 -1.46
N ARG A 303 -14.90 6.90 -0.85
CA ARG A 303 -15.82 5.81 -1.20
C ARG A 303 -16.66 5.28 -0.03
N LEU A 304 -16.34 5.62 1.23
CA LEU A 304 -17.22 5.23 2.34
C LEU A 304 -18.60 5.85 2.10
N PRO A 305 -19.72 5.09 2.20
CA PRO A 305 -21.05 5.64 1.97
C PRO A 305 -21.41 6.83 2.87
N GLU A 306 -22.04 7.86 2.31
CA GLU A 306 -22.45 9.09 3.04
C GLU A 306 -23.84 8.99 3.63
N ASP A 307 -24.25 7.83 4.06
CA ASP A 307 -25.61 7.49 4.51
C ASP A 307 -25.84 7.71 6.01
N SER A 308 -24.83 8.16 6.73
CA SER A 308 -24.93 8.48 8.15
C SER A 308 -23.99 9.61 8.53
N LYS A 309 -24.29 10.29 9.66
CA LYS A 309 -23.44 11.36 10.20
C LYS A 309 -22.07 10.84 10.60
N GLU A 310 -22.02 9.62 11.12
CA GLU A 310 -20.79 8.92 11.52
C GLU A 310 -19.90 8.62 10.32
N ASN A 311 -20.47 8.16 9.21
CA ASN A 311 -19.73 7.92 7.97
C ASN A 311 -19.18 9.22 7.38
N ILE A 312 -19.99 10.27 7.35
CA ILE A 312 -19.55 11.60 6.90
C ILE A 312 -18.41 12.13 7.78
N ALA A 313 -18.51 11.95 9.11
CA ALA A 313 -17.43 12.34 10.03
C ALA A 313 -16.16 11.54 9.78
N THR A 314 -16.27 10.21 9.58
CA THR A 314 -15.14 9.33 9.29
C THR A 314 -14.44 9.71 7.98
N ARG A 315 -15.19 10.00 6.92
CA ARG A 315 -14.64 10.52 5.64
C ARG A 315 -13.86 11.83 5.85
N LYS A 316 -14.38 12.76 6.64
CA LYS A 316 -13.71 14.03 6.95
C LYS A 316 -12.41 13.81 7.72
N ILE A 317 -12.39 12.89 8.69
CA ILE A 317 -11.18 12.53 9.44
C ILE A 317 -10.14 11.93 8.49
N ALA A 318 -10.53 10.95 7.68
CA ALA A 318 -9.63 10.31 6.71
C ALA A 318 -9.06 11.32 5.69
N ALA A 319 -9.90 12.18 5.13
CA ALA A 319 -9.48 13.25 4.22
C ALA A 319 -8.49 14.22 4.90
N ARG A 320 -8.76 14.64 6.15
CA ARG A 320 -7.88 15.49 6.92
C ARG A 320 -6.50 14.85 7.14
N LEU A 321 -6.46 13.59 7.54
CA LEU A 321 -5.20 12.85 7.74
C LEU A 321 -4.35 12.83 6.47
N VAL A 322 -4.96 12.56 5.31
CA VAL A 322 -4.28 12.57 4.01
C VAL A 322 -3.77 13.98 3.67
N MET A 323 -4.63 14.98 3.75
CA MET A 323 -4.29 16.33 3.30
C MET A 323 -3.26 17.02 4.21
N GLN A 324 -3.38 16.87 5.54
CA GLN A 324 -2.40 17.43 6.48
C GLN A 324 -1.04 16.73 6.37
N SER A 325 -1.04 15.41 6.17
CA SER A 325 0.20 14.65 5.91
C SER A 325 0.87 15.10 4.61
N ALA A 326 0.09 15.28 3.55
CA ALA A 326 0.62 15.73 2.26
C ALA A 326 1.19 17.16 2.32
N GLU A 327 0.54 18.07 3.01
CA GLU A 327 1.05 19.45 3.21
C GLU A 327 2.34 19.43 4.03
N SER A 328 2.40 18.65 5.10
CA SER A 328 3.61 18.49 5.91
C SER A 328 4.76 17.88 5.10
N LEU A 329 4.52 16.76 4.40
CA LEU A 329 5.51 16.15 3.52
C LEU A 329 6.08 17.15 2.51
N TRP A 330 5.20 17.91 1.85
CA TRP A 330 5.60 18.87 0.83
C TRP A 330 6.41 20.03 1.41
N SER A 331 6.04 20.52 2.58
CA SER A 331 6.74 21.61 3.27
C SER A 331 8.14 21.24 3.75
N HIS A 332 8.34 19.97 4.12
CA HIS A 332 9.61 19.44 4.62
C HIS A 332 10.47 18.76 3.54
N ARG A 333 10.02 18.78 2.27
CA ARG A 333 10.82 18.22 1.17
C ARG A 333 12.11 18.98 0.97
N LEU A 334 13.14 18.27 0.54
CA LEU A 334 14.31 18.86 -0.10
C LEU A 334 14.05 18.90 -1.62
N GLU A 335 14.61 19.89 -2.30
CA GLU A 335 14.56 20.00 -3.76
C GLU A 335 15.97 19.79 -4.34
N VAL A 336 16.09 18.82 -5.23
CA VAL A 336 17.34 18.51 -5.94
C VAL A 336 17.01 18.47 -7.43
N ASP A 337 17.70 19.30 -8.21
CA ASP A 337 17.49 19.43 -9.66
C ASP A 337 16.01 19.72 -10.04
N GLY A 338 15.34 20.54 -9.22
CA GLY A 338 13.91 20.89 -9.42
C GLY A 338 12.91 19.78 -9.07
N LEU A 339 13.36 18.68 -8.49
CA LEU A 339 12.53 17.53 -8.12
C LEU A 339 12.60 17.26 -6.61
N PRO A 340 11.48 16.82 -5.98
CA PRO A 340 11.43 16.58 -4.56
C PRO A 340 12.23 15.37 -4.10
N VAL A 341 12.74 15.46 -2.87
CA VAL A 341 13.23 14.36 -2.05
C VAL A 341 12.44 14.40 -0.75
N PHE A 342 11.88 13.28 -0.36
CA PHE A 342 11.03 13.17 0.82
C PHE A 342 11.74 12.51 1.99
N ALA A 343 11.47 12.99 3.20
CA ALA A 343 11.89 12.34 4.43
C ALA A 343 11.00 11.12 4.74
N ALA A 344 11.55 10.17 5.50
CA ALA A 344 10.77 9.05 6.04
C ALA A 344 9.72 9.54 7.04
N GLU A 345 10.10 10.47 7.92
CA GLU A 345 9.17 11.12 8.84
C GLU A 345 8.65 12.43 8.23
N TRP A 346 7.35 12.50 8.00
CA TRP A 346 6.72 13.60 7.26
C TRP A 346 6.64 14.92 8.04
N THR A 347 7.02 14.92 9.31
CA THR A 347 7.15 16.09 10.18
C THR A 347 8.60 16.59 10.28
N GLN A 348 9.52 16.01 9.53
CA GLN A 348 10.96 16.33 9.57
C GLN A 348 11.47 16.70 8.18
N ASP A 349 12.46 17.59 8.15
CA ASP A 349 13.10 17.98 6.89
C ASP A 349 13.87 16.84 6.27
N ALA A 350 13.70 16.65 4.97
CA ALA A 350 14.44 15.68 4.19
C ALA A 350 15.93 16.03 4.11
N LYS A 351 16.80 15.03 4.08
CA LYS A 351 18.25 15.16 4.02
C LYS A 351 18.79 14.69 2.67
N LEU A 352 19.94 15.20 2.26
CA LEU A 352 20.61 14.71 1.06
C LEU A 352 21.11 13.28 1.28
N PRO A 353 20.81 12.34 0.36
CA PRO A 353 21.25 10.97 0.49
C PRO A 353 22.75 10.75 0.35
N HIS A 354 23.52 11.76 -0.14
CA HIS A 354 24.97 11.74 -0.27
C HIS A 354 25.58 13.13 -0.12
N ASN A 355 26.79 13.18 0.44
CA ASN A 355 27.64 14.36 0.35
C ASN A 355 28.20 14.47 -1.06
N TYR A 356 27.53 15.19 -1.94
CA TYR A 356 28.07 15.52 -3.25
C TYR A 356 29.30 16.42 -3.09
N GLY A 357 30.47 15.94 -3.49
CA GLY A 357 31.65 16.78 -3.78
C GLY A 357 32.64 17.04 -2.66
N LEU A 358 32.48 16.45 -1.50
CA LEU A 358 33.60 16.34 -0.55
C LEU A 358 34.25 14.97 -0.78
N GLY A 359 35.47 14.97 -1.20
CA GLY A 359 36.29 13.77 -1.33
C GLY A 359 36.24 12.92 -0.07
N PRO A 360 36.76 11.67 -0.07
CA PRO A 360 36.58 10.75 1.02
C PRO A 360 36.99 11.41 2.33
N SER A 361 36.02 11.88 3.10
CA SER A 361 36.26 12.25 4.49
C SER A 361 36.43 10.96 5.23
N SER A 362 37.67 10.57 5.32
CA SER A 362 38.24 9.32 5.73
C SER A 362 37.85 8.83 7.14
N ILE A 363 36.96 9.48 7.84
CA ILE A 363 36.59 9.14 9.22
C ILE A 363 35.08 8.77 9.34
N SER A 364 34.18 9.34 8.56
CA SER A 364 32.76 8.99 8.64
C SER A 364 32.41 7.71 7.86
N GLU A 365 33.20 7.33 6.86
CA GLU A 365 33.06 6.01 6.20
C GLU A 365 33.60 4.84 7.05
N ALA A 366 34.53 5.12 7.96
CA ALA A 366 35.09 4.09 8.87
C ALA A 366 34.29 3.91 10.17
N VAL A 367 33.41 4.84 10.52
CA VAL A 367 32.62 4.81 11.78
C VAL A 367 31.15 4.56 11.49
N GLY A 368 30.84 3.56 10.67
CA GLY A 368 29.46 3.08 10.51
C GLY A 368 28.57 4.19 9.90
N LEU A 369 28.35 4.09 8.65
CA LEU A 369 27.35 4.73 7.81
C LEU A 369 26.23 5.37 8.60
N VAL A 370 26.18 6.67 8.62
CA VAL A 370 24.94 7.39 8.93
C VAL A 370 23.95 7.01 7.84
N ARG A 371 23.01 6.15 8.18
CA ARG A 371 21.97 5.72 7.27
C ARG A 371 21.08 6.91 6.97
N ILE A 372 20.79 7.14 5.71
CA ILE A 372 19.94 8.23 5.23
C ILE A 372 18.74 7.56 4.57
N ASP A 373 17.61 7.65 5.21
CA ASP A 373 16.37 6.97 4.80
C ASP A 373 15.90 7.43 3.41
N GLU A 374 16.17 8.67 3.05
CA GLU A 374 15.86 9.25 1.75
C GLU A 374 16.57 8.57 0.57
N ARG A 375 17.57 7.75 0.83
CA ARG A 375 18.17 6.88 -0.19
C ARG A 375 17.26 5.74 -0.62
N ASP A 376 16.37 5.31 0.26
CA ASP A 376 15.54 4.15 0.01
C ASP A 376 14.38 4.49 -0.93
N LEU A 377 14.23 3.70 -1.99
CA LEU A 377 13.08 3.77 -2.89
C LEU A 377 11.75 3.73 -2.11
N SER A 378 11.69 2.93 -1.05
CA SER A 378 10.51 2.77 -0.21
C SER A 378 9.99 4.10 0.34
N VAL A 379 10.89 4.95 0.83
CA VAL A 379 10.58 6.29 1.36
C VAL A 379 10.05 7.20 0.26
N GLN A 380 10.69 7.21 -0.91
CA GLN A 380 10.28 8.05 -2.04
C GLN A 380 8.93 7.59 -2.63
N LEU A 381 8.69 6.29 -2.70
CA LEU A 381 7.39 5.73 -3.10
C LEU A 381 6.28 6.11 -2.12
N SER A 382 6.56 6.10 -0.82
CA SER A 382 5.59 6.49 0.21
C SER A 382 5.15 7.95 0.04
N GLY A 383 6.09 8.85 -0.24
CA GLY A 383 5.79 10.24 -0.55
C GLY A 383 4.96 10.39 -1.82
N TRP A 384 5.29 9.66 -2.86
CA TRP A 384 4.51 9.66 -4.11
C TRP A 384 3.08 9.12 -3.88
N MET A 385 2.90 8.01 -3.14
CA MET A 385 1.57 7.49 -2.77
C MET A 385 0.72 8.54 -2.07
N LEU A 386 1.31 9.24 -1.10
CA LEU A 386 0.61 10.28 -0.35
C LEU A 386 0.16 11.43 -1.25
N LEU A 387 1.01 11.88 -2.17
CA LEU A 387 0.65 12.97 -3.09
C LEU A 387 -0.41 12.56 -4.12
N GLU A 388 -0.40 11.31 -4.60
CA GLU A 388 -1.48 10.79 -5.42
C GLU A 388 -2.81 10.69 -4.62
N ALA A 389 -2.74 10.24 -3.36
CA ALA A 389 -3.88 10.23 -2.46
C ALA A 389 -4.46 11.65 -2.25
N ALA A 390 -3.59 12.62 -1.97
CA ALA A 390 -3.98 14.02 -1.80
C ALA A 390 -4.58 14.62 -3.07
N ALA A 391 -4.02 14.32 -4.24
CA ALA A 391 -4.56 14.78 -5.52
C ALA A 391 -5.98 14.27 -5.77
N ARG A 392 -6.26 13.01 -5.44
CA ARG A 392 -7.60 12.42 -5.55
C ARG A 392 -8.60 13.04 -4.57
N VAL A 393 -8.19 13.20 -3.30
CA VAL A 393 -9.04 13.81 -2.27
C VAL A 393 -9.35 15.28 -2.62
N ALA A 394 -8.36 16.05 -3.03
CA ALA A 394 -8.55 17.45 -3.43
C ALA A 394 -9.46 17.59 -4.66
N ALA A 395 -9.34 16.71 -5.66
CA ALA A 395 -10.19 16.72 -6.83
C ALA A 395 -11.66 16.42 -6.53
N ALA A 396 -11.94 15.63 -5.50
CA ALA A 396 -13.31 15.33 -5.07
C ALA A 396 -13.95 16.44 -4.21
N GLN A 397 -13.13 17.37 -3.69
CA GLN A 397 -13.58 18.51 -2.89
C GLN A 397 -13.73 19.81 -3.71
N ALA A 398 -13.25 19.82 -4.94
CA ALA A 398 -13.30 20.97 -5.87
C ALA A 398 -14.63 21.02 -6.63
#